data_9bacfe11c8cb646847855f377a32b6cb
#
_entry.id   9bacfe11c8cb646847855f377a32b6cb
#
_cell.length_a   1.000
_cell.length_b   1.000
_cell.length_c   1.000
_cell.angle_alpha   90.00
_cell.angle_beta   90.00
_cell.angle_gamma   90.00
#
_symmetry.space_group_name_H-M   'P 1'
#
loop_
_entity.id
_entity.type
_entity.pdbx_description
1 polymer ?
#
loop_
_entity_poly.entity_id
_entity_poly.type
_entity_poly.pdbx_seq_one_letter_code
_entity_poly.pdbx_strand_id
1 'polypeptide(L)'
;MTDLAQADYLEIGGGEQLAYRRVHGSGTGVTFLCGHGSDMDGTKALEVEAWARDTGRSCLRFDYRGHGLSSGNFLDGNISSWTSDCLAALDALTDAPQILVGSSLGGWLMLNVALLRPERIAGLIGIAAAPDFTEDLLWAEFTDEQRARIWADGVIALPNPYSNKPVKYPWHLITDGRDNLRLRGGLDITCPVHLLHGMQDEEVPWQTATSISQCLASTDVDLSLIKGAGHRFSEPDQLALLRGALDRMVARTG
;
A
#
# COMPACT_ATOMS: atom_id res chain seq x y z
N MET A 1 5.73 -9.85 -24.15
CA MET A 1 4.49 -10.02 -23.39
C MET A 1 4.80 -11.11 -22.38
N THR A 2 5.04 -10.77 -21.14
CA THR A 2 5.20 -11.74 -20.03
C THR A 2 3.85 -12.43 -19.88
N ASP A 3 3.83 -13.75 -20.06
CA ASP A 3 2.67 -14.59 -19.81
C ASP A 3 2.39 -14.49 -18.30
N LEU A 4 1.40 -13.66 -17.92
CA LEU A 4 1.04 -13.51 -16.52
C LEU A 4 0.43 -14.86 -16.10
N ALA A 5 1.12 -15.58 -15.22
CA ALA A 5 0.61 -16.82 -14.64
C ALA A 5 -0.84 -16.61 -14.15
N GLN A 6 -1.66 -17.64 -14.26
CA GLN A 6 -3.04 -17.59 -13.74
C GLN A 6 -3.02 -17.21 -12.26
N ALA A 7 -3.95 -16.34 -11.81
CA ALA A 7 -4.07 -16.02 -10.39
C ALA A 7 -4.62 -17.21 -9.61
N ASP A 8 -4.10 -17.42 -8.42
CA ASP A 8 -4.69 -18.30 -7.40
C ASP A 8 -5.65 -17.50 -6.51
N TYR A 9 -6.47 -18.18 -5.70
CA TYR A 9 -7.48 -17.55 -4.86
C TYR A 9 -7.41 -18.06 -3.44
N LEU A 10 -7.44 -17.13 -2.47
CA LEU A 10 -7.53 -17.40 -1.04
C LEU A 10 -8.96 -17.14 -0.57
N GLU A 11 -9.63 -18.14 -0.02
CA GLU A 11 -10.92 -17.96 0.65
C GLU A 11 -10.75 -17.22 1.98
N ILE A 12 -11.49 -16.13 2.18
CA ILE A 12 -11.42 -15.31 3.39
C ILE A 12 -12.71 -15.31 4.22
N GLY A 13 -13.63 -16.22 3.90
CA GLY A 13 -14.94 -16.35 4.53
C GLY A 13 -16.03 -15.52 3.86
N GLY A 14 -17.30 -15.80 4.20
CA GLY A 14 -18.44 -15.10 3.62
C GLY A 14 -18.66 -15.31 2.12
N GLY A 15 -17.95 -16.24 1.49
CA GLY A 15 -17.95 -16.44 0.04
C GLY A 15 -17.04 -15.46 -0.72
N GLU A 16 -16.21 -14.72 -0.01
CA GLU A 16 -15.25 -13.77 -0.58
C GLU A 16 -13.88 -14.41 -0.79
N GLN A 17 -13.19 -14.00 -1.86
CA GLN A 17 -11.88 -14.53 -2.26
C GLN A 17 -10.91 -13.39 -2.57
N LEU A 18 -9.65 -13.55 -2.16
CA LEU A 18 -8.54 -12.70 -2.60
C LEU A 18 -7.77 -13.39 -3.72
N ALA A 19 -7.65 -12.73 -4.86
CA ALA A 19 -6.78 -13.16 -5.93
C ALA A 19 -5.32 -12.84 -5.58
N TYR A 20 -4.41 -13.80 -5.81
CA TYR A 20 -3.00 -13.59 -5.52
C TYR A 20 -2.08 -14.27 -6.54
N ARG A 21 -0.82 -13.84 -6.55
CA ARG A 21 0.29 -14.51 -7.22
C ARG A 21 1.44 -14.65 -6.25
N ARG A 22 2.05 -15.82 -6.21
CA ARG A 22 3.16 -16.12 -5.31
C ARG A 22 4.35 -16.68 -6.09
N VAL A 23 5.52 -16.14 -5.78
CA VAL A 23 6.81 -16.69 -6.18
C VAL A 23 7.41 -17.37 -4.96
N HIS A 24 7.81 -18.62 -5.09
CA HIS A 24 8.54 -19.32 -4.04
C HIS A 24 10.03 -18.97 -4.09
N GLY A 25 10.64 -18.87 -2.94
CA GLY A 25 12.06 -18.53 -2.79
C GLY A 25 12.55 -18.82 -1.38
N SER A 26 13.74 -18.33 -1.04
CA SER A 26 14.37 -18.52 0.27
C SER A 26 14.72 -17.19 0.94
N GLY A 27 15.00 -17.25 2.25
CA GLY A 27 15.30 -16.06 3.06
C GLY A 27 14.07 -15.18 3.30
N THR A 28 14.31 -13.92 3.66
CA THR A 28 13.24 -12.94 3.91
C THR A 28 12.46 -12.68 2.64
N GLY A 29 11.14 -12.92 2.67
CA GLY A 29 10.23 -12.69 1.55
C GLY A 29 9.77 -11.26 1.44
N VAL A 30 9.12 -10.92 0.33
CA VAL A 30 8.53 -9.61 0.09
C VAL A 30 7.04 -9.72 -0.22
N THR A 31 6.23 -8.84 0.37
CA THR A 31 4.79 -8.75 0.08
C THR A 31 4.48 -7.34 -0.41
N PHE A 32 3.85 -7.23 -1.58
CA PHE A 32 3.47 -5.94 -2.18
C PHE A 32 2.01 -5.60 -1.88
N LEU A 33 1.79 -4.36 -1.42
CA LEU A 33 0.49 -3.77 -1.09
C LEU A 33 0.21 -2.63 -2.06
N CYS A 34 -0.81 -2.79 -2.92
CA CYS A 34 -1.12 -1.84 -3.98
C CYS A 34 -1.82 -0.57 -3.47
N GLY A 35 -1.93 0.46 -4.33
CA GLY A 35 -2.64 1.70 -4.07
C GLY A 35 -4.14 1.58 -4.27
N HIS A 36 -4.89 2.61 -3.87
CA HIS A 36 -6.33 2.73 -4.03
C HIS A 36 -6.74 2.66 -5.52
N GLY A 37 -7.60 1.71 -5.85
CA GLY A 37 -8.04 1.47 -7.23
C GLY A 37 -6.96 0.92 -8.17
N SER A 38 -5.82 0.46 -7.64
CA SER A 38 -4.78 -0.28 -8.36
C SER A 38 -4.95 -1.79 -8.15
N ASP A 39 -4.05 -2.59 -8.71
CA ASP A 39 -4.07 -4.03 -8.62
C ASP A 39 -2.67 -4.64 -8.46
N MET A 40 -2.62 -5.97 -8.27
CA MET A 40 -1.38 -6.73 -8.10
C MET A 40 -0.52 -6.83 -9.36
N ASP A 41 -1.01 -6.42 -10.52
CA ASP A 41 -0.30 -6.44 -11.81
C ASP A 41 0.22 -5.06 -12.23
N GLY A 42 0.13 -4.07 -11.34
CA GLY A 42 0.70 -2.74 -11.54
C GLY A 42 2.24 -2.76 -11.67
N THR A 43 2.81 -1.76 -12.34
CA THR A 43 4.25 -1.68 -12.69
C THR A 43 5.18 -1.93 -11.50
N LYS A 44 4.91 -1.30 -10.35
CA LYS A 44 5.72 -1.48 -9.12
C LYS A 44 5.62 -2.90 -8.56
N ALA A 45 4.43 -3.49 -8.59
CA ALA A 45 4.19 -4.85 -8.11
C ALA A 45 4.97 -5.87 -8.96
N LEU A 46 4.93 -5.70 -10.29
CA LEU A 46 5.69 -6.53 -11.23
C LEU A 46 7.21 -6.37 -11.05
N GLU A 47 7.69 -5.14 -10.78
CA GLU A 47 9.10 -4.88 -10.52
C GLU A 47 9.59 -5.55 -9.24
N VAL A 48 8.78 -5.52 -8.17
CA VAL A 48 9.10 -6.22 -6.90
C VAL A 48 9.17 -7.74 -7.13
N GLU A 49 8.24 -8.30 -7.91
CA GLU A 49 8.30 -9.73 -8.27
C GLU A 49 9.53 -10.05 -9.12
N ALA A 50 9.85 -9.23 -10.12
CA ALA A 50 11.03 -9.43 -10.94
C ALA A 50 12.31 -9.41 -10.09
N TRP A 51 12.44 -8.44 -9.18
CA TRP A 51 13.53 -8.40 -8.22
C TRP A 51 13.62 -9.66 -7.35
N ALA A 52 12.47 -10.14 -6.84
CA ALA A 52 12.43 -11.33 -6.02
C ALA A 52 12.88 -12.59 -6.79
N ARG A 53 12.45 -12.73 -8.05
CA ARG A 53 12.92 -13.81 -8.94
C ARG A 53 14.43 -13.74 -9.20
N ASP A 54 14.94 -12.55 -9.50
CA ASP A 54 16.37 -12.33 -9.77
C ASP A 54 17.25 -12.66 -8.56
N THR A 55 16.73 -12.45 -7.35
CA THR A 55 17.44 -12.68 -6.08
C THR A 55 17.10 -14.01 -5.40
N GLY A 56 16.24 -14.85 -6.02
CA GLY A 56 15.81 -16.15 -5.49
C GLY A 56 14.96 -16.06 -4.22
N ARG A 57 14.25 -14.94 -4.02
CA ARG A 57 13.40 -14.70 -2.84
C ARG A 57 11.93 -14.99 -3.11
N SER A 58 11.18 -15.23 -2.04
CA SER A 58 9.72 -15.35 -2.14
C SER A 58 9.09 -13.96 -2.32
N CYS A 59 8.01 -13.92 -3.11
CA CYS A 59 7.21 -12.72 -3.33
C CYS A 59 5.73 -13.05 -3.31
N LEU A 60 4.95 -12.25 -2.61
CA LEU A 60 3.48 -12.27 -2.62
C LEU A 60 2.96 -10.96 -3.18
N ARG A 61 2.07 -11.04 -4.17
CA ARG A 61 1.24 -9.95 -4.68
C ARG A 61 -0.20 -10.42 -4.64
N PHE A 62 -1.11 -9.56 -4.21
CA PHE A 62 -2.53 -9.89 -4.12
C PHE A 62 -3.40 -8.65 -4.28
N ASP A 63 -4.65 -8.85 -4.62
CA ASP A 63 -5.67 -7.82 -4.69
C ASP A 63 -6.53 -7.84 -3.42
N TYR A 64 -6.82 -6.68 -2.86
CA TYR A 64 -7.81 -6.56 -1.77
C TYR A 64 -9.22 -6.80 -2.31
N ARG A 65 -10.20 -7.06 -1.44
CA ARG A 65 -11.61 -7.09 -1.85
C ARG A 65 -11.98 -5.85 -2.65
N GLY A 66 -12.68 -6.06 -3.76
CA GLY A 66 -13.11 -5.01 -4.67
C GLY A 66 -12.00 -4.43 -5.56
N HIS A 67 -10.76 -4.93 -5.48
CA HIS A 67 -9.66 -4.57 -6.37
C HIS A 67 -9.34 -5.72 -7.35
N GLY A 68 -8.82 -5.37 -8.52
CA GLY A 68 -8.26 -6.29 -9.51
C GLY A 68 -9.15 -7.50 -9.80
N LEU A 69 -8.64 -8.70 -9.48
CA LEU A 69 -9.30 -9.98 -9.69
C LEU A 69 -10.00 -10.54 -8.44
N SER A 70 -9.87 -9.88 -7.28
CA SER A 70 -10.54 -10.30 -6.05
C SER A 70 -12.05 -10.06 -6.11
N SER A 71 -12.80 -10.84 -5.33
CA SER A 71 -14.24 -10.66 -5.17
C SER A 71 -14.59 -9.35 -4.45
N GLY A 72 -15.88 -9.09 -4.32
CA GLY A 72 -16.42 -7.91 -3.65
C GLY A 72 -16.59 -6.71 -4.57
N ASN A 73 -17.13 -5.63 -4.00
CA ASN A 73 -17.32 -4.38 -4.70
C ASN A 73 -16.36 -3.32 -4.13
N PHE A 74 -15.67 -2.60 -4.99
CA PHE A 74 -14.71 -1.57 -4.61
C PHE A 74 -15.32 -0.51 -3.67
N LEU A 75 -16.58 -0.14 -3.90
CA LEU A 75 -17.27 0.86 -3.09
C LEU A 75 -17.69 0.37 -1.70
N ASP A 76 -17.61 -0.93 -1.43
CA ASP A 76 -17.91 -1.50 -0.11
C ASP A 76 -16.64 -1.60 0.77
N GLY A 77 -15.46 -1.39 0.16
CA GLY A 77 -14.17 -1.44 0.83
C GLY A 77 -13.88 -0.19 1.67
N ASN A 78 -13.06 -0.39 2.70
CA ASN A 78 -12.55 0.66 3.58
C ASN A 78 -11.19 0.25 4.18
N ILE A 79 -10.57 1.12 4.98
CA ILE A 79 -9.23 0.89 5.54
C ILE A 79 -9.20 -0.37 6.42
N SER A 80 -10.21 -0.56 7.27
CA SER A 80 -10.32 -1.73 8.16
C SER A 80 -10.48 -3.03 7.38
N SER A 81 -11.35 -3.06 6.36
CA SER A 81 -11.58 -4.26 5.54
C SER A 81 -10.34 -4.63 4.73
N TRP A 82 -9.66 -3.67 4.09
CA TRP A 82 -8.44 -3.93 3.33
C TRP A 82 -7.25 -4.27 4.23
N THR A 83 -7.17 -3.70 5.45
CA THR A 83 -6.20 -4.17 6.46
C THR A 83 -6.44 -5.63 6.82
N SER A 84 -7.71 -6.02 7.00
CA SER A 84 -8.09 -7.41 7.29
C SER A 84 -7.69 -8.36 6.15
N ASP A 85 -7.86 -7.92 4.90
CA ASP A 85 -7.41 -8.68 3.72
C ASP A 85 -5.89 -8.87 3.70
N CYS A 86 -5.14 -7.81 4.04
CA CYS A 86 -3.68 -7.88 4.17
C CYS A 86 -3.26 -8.90 5.23
N LEU A 87 -3.92 -8.91 6.40
CA LEU A 87 -3.65 -9.87 7.46
C LEU A 87 -3.97 -11.30 7.02
N ALA A 88 -5.11 -11.52 6.38
CA ALA A 88 -5.50 -12.83 5.87
C ALA A 88 -4.48 -13.36 4.83
N ALA A 89 -4.06 -12.53 3.89
CA ALA A 89 -3.06 -12.90 2.89
C ALA A 89 -1.69 -13.19 3.54
N LEU A 90 -1.23 -12.34 4.46
CA LEU A 90 0.03 -12.52 5.18
C LEU A 90 0.03 -13.83 5.99
N ASP A 91 -1.04 -14.05 6.76
CA ASP A 91 -1.13 -15.20 7.68
C ASP A 91 -1.29 -16.53 6.94
N ALA A 92 -2.00 -16.55 5.80
CA ALA A 92 -2.27 -17.78 5.05
C ALA A 92 -1.23 -18.11 3.97
N LEU A 93 -0.56 -17.10 3.40
CA LEU A 93 0.25 -17.26 2.20
C LEU A 93 1.76 -17.07 2.43
N THR A 94 2.18 -16.71 3.65
CA THR A 94 3.60 -16.51 3.97
C THR A 94 3.96 -17.23 5.28
N ASP A 95 5.16 -17.86 5.31
CA ASP A 95 5.59 -18.69 6.44
C ASP A 95 6.60 -17.99 7.37
N ALA A 96 7.23 -16.88 6.91
CA ALA A 96 8.30 -16.17 7.62
C ALA A 96 8.01 -14.66 7.64
N PRO A 97 8.70 -13.88 8.49
CA PRO A 97 8.60 -12.43 8.45
C PRO A 97 8.86 -11.87 7.06
N GLN A 98 8.08 -10.86 6.67
CA GLN A 98 8.10 -10.27 5.33
C GLN A 98 8.63 -8.84 5.36
N ILE A 99 9.27 -8.43 4.28
CA ILE A 99 9.41 -7.01 3.93
C ILE A 99 8.08 -6.61 3.25
N LEU A 100 7.36 -5.65 3.84
CA LEU A 100 6.18 -5.10 3.20
C LEU A 100 6.56 -3.91 2.32
N VAL A 101 6.11 -3.92 1.07
CA VAL A 101 6.25 -2.80 0.13
C VAL A 101 4.88 -2.21 -0.12
N GLY A 102 4.61 -1.05 0.46
CA GLY A 102 3.31 -0.38 0.37
C GLY A 102 3.34 0.87 -0.51
N SER A 103 2.48 0.94 -1.53
CA SER A 103 2.36 2.10 -2.41
C SER A 103 1.07 2.86 -2.13
N SER A 104 1.15 4.18 -1.90
CA SER A 104 -0.02 5.06 -1.66
C SER A 104 -0.89 4.50 -0.52
N LEU A 105 -2.16 4.15 -0.75
CA LEU A 105 -3.02 3.43 0.20
C LEU A 105 -2.30 2.22 0.81
N GLY A 106 -1.59 1.43 0.00
CA GLY A 106 -0.83 0.28 0.48
C GLY A 106 0.21 0.64 1.55
N GLY A 107 0.72 1.87 1.54
CA GLY A 107 1.58 2.41 2.61
C GLY A 107 0.84 2.63 3.92
N TRP A 108 -0.45 3.00 3.89
CA TRP A 108 -1.27 3.07 5.10
C TRP A 108 -1.55 1.67 5.65
N LEU A 109 -1.98 0.75 4.77
CA LEU A 109 -2.23 -0.65 5.16
C LEU A 109 -0.98 -1.32 5.70
N MET A 110 0.20 -1.04 5.13
CA MET A 110 1.50 -1.50 5.61
C MET A 110 1.75 -1.10 7.07
N LEU A 111 1.47 0.15 7.44
CA LEU A 111 1.60 0.61 8.83
C LEU A 111 0.61 -0.10 9.75
N ASN A 112 -0.64 -0.30 9.31
CA ASN A 112 -1.65 -1.04 10.06
C ASN A 112 -1.21 -2.48 10.32
N VAL A 113 -0.74 -3.18 9.28
CA VAL A 113 -0.26 -4.56 9.39
C VAL A 113 0.94 -4.66 10.31
N ALA A 114 1.90 -3.72 10.23
CA ALA A 114 3.08 -3.71 11.09
C ALA A 114 2.73 -3.54 12.57
N LEU A 115 1.70 -2.75 12.88
CA LEU A 115 1.21 -2.59 14.25
C LEU A 115 0.44 -3.82 14.76
N LEU A 116 -0.25 -4.54 13.88
CA LEU A 116 -1.11 -5.69 14.24
C LEU A 116 -0.35 -7.03 14.22
N ARG A 117 0.77 -7.13 13.52
CA ARG A 117 1.60 -8.34 13.36
C ARG A 117 3.09 -8.01 13.38
N PRO A 118 3.61 -7.31 14.42
CA PRO A 118 5.00 -6.86 14.42
C PRO A 118 6.00 -8.01 14.25
N GLU A 119 5.70 -9.20 14.78
CA GLU A 119 6.54 -10.39 14.66
C GLU A 119 6.61 -11.00 13.24
N ARG A 120 5.67 -10.59 12.36
CA ARG A 120 5.61 -11.03 10.96
C ARG A 120 6.29 -10.03 10.00
N ILE A 121 6.86 -8.95 10.53
CA ILE A 121 7.42 -7.86 9.72
C ILE A 121 8.93 -7.77 9.93
N ALA A 122 9.68 -8.03 8.86
CA ALA A 122 11.12 -7.87 8.83
C ALA A 122 11.53 -6.42 8.54
N GLY A 123 10.77 -5.70 7.70
CA GLY A 123 11.04 -4.32 7.34
C GLY A 123 9.92 -3.73 6.48
N LEU A 124 9.94 -2.41 6.30
CA LEU A 124 8.92 -1.67 5.55
C LEU A 124 9.55 -0.82 4.45
N ILE A 125 8.94 -0.82 3.26
CA ILE A 125 9.27 0.11 2.18
C ILE A 125 7.99 0.83 1.77
N GLY A 126 7.90 2.14 2.03
CA GLY A 126 6.77 2.97 1.63
C GLY A 126 7.09 3.74 0.34
N ILE A 127 6.20 3.69 -0.65
CA ILE A 127 6.33 4.44 -1.91
C ILE A 127 5.16 5.41 -2.01
N ALA A 128 5.43 6.71 -1.93
CA ALA A 128 4.38 7.73 -1.89
C ALA A 128 3.27 7.36 -0.90
N ALA A 129 3.65 6.82 0.28
CA ALA A 129 2.72 6.28 1.26
C ALA A 129 1.74 7.35 1.73
N ALA A 130 0.45 7.01 1.78
CA ALA A 130 -0.65 7.94 2.03
C ALA A 130 -1.48 7.54 3.28
N PRO A 131 -0.88 7.40 4.47
CA PRO A 131 -1.71 7.23 5.67
C PRO A 131 -2.58 8.47 5.87
N ASP A 132 -3.74 8.26 6.46
CA ASP A 132 -4.70 9.32 6.83
C ASP A 132 -5.26 10.14 5.65
N PHE A 133 -5.04 9.71 4.37
CA PHE A 133 -5.42 10.49 3.20
C PHE A 133 -6.92 10.82 3.14
N THR A 134 -7.76 9.98 3.69
CA THR A 134 -9.21 10.19 3.70
C THR A 134 -9.61 11.42 4.51
N GLU A 135 -8.89 11.74 5.58
CA GLU A 135 -9.10 12.91 6.41
C GLU A 135 -8.26 14.09 5.93
N ASP A 136 -6.93 13.89 5.75
CA ASP A 136 -5.97 14.97 5.57
C ASP A 136 -5.89 15.47 4.13
N LEU A 137 -6.22 14.64 3.14
CA LEU A 137 -6.13 15.00 1.73
C LEU A 137 -7.51 15.08 1.04
N LEU A 138 -8.48 14.23 1.42
CA LEU A 138 -9.81 14.29 0.84
C LEU A 138 -10.74 15.20 1.64
N TRP A 139 -11.03 14.83 2.89
CA TRP A 139 -12.01 15.58 3.69
C TRP A 139 -11.58 17.01 3.97
N ALA A 140 -10.31 17.23 4.24
CA ALA A 140 -9.78 18.57 4.50
C ALA A 140 -9.95 19.52 3.30
N GLU A 141 -9.85 19.00 2.07
CA GLU A 141 -9.96 19.79 0.83
C GLU A 141 -11.38 19.88 0.28
N PHE A 142 -12.35 19.13 0.81
CA PHE A 142 -13.73 19.20 0.36
C PHE A 142 -14.34 20.57 0.62
N THR A 143 -15.01 21.12 -0.39
CA THR A 143 -15.90 22.28 -0.22
C THR A 143 -17.11 21.91 0.64
N ASP A 144 -17.82 22.90 1.18
CA ASP A 144 -19.04 22.65 1.95
C ASP A 144 -20.12 21.95 1.11
N GLU A 145 -20.18 22.22 -0.20
CA GLU A 145 -21.10 21.53 -1.12
C GLU A 145 -20.71 20.06 -1.30
N GLN A 146 -19.40 19.78 -1.42
CA GLN A 146 -18.92 18.40 -1.54
C GLN A 146 -19.17 17.62 -0.25
N ARG A 147 -18.98 18.23 0.91
CA ARG A 147 -19.30 17.63 2.22
C ARG A 147 -20.79 17.37 2.37
N ALA A 148 -21.63 18.31 2.00
CA ALA A 148 -23.08 18.13 2.04
C ALA A 148 -23.51 17.02 1.08
N ARG A 149 -22.92 16.96 -0.12
CA ARG A 149 -23.25 15.96 -1.13
C ARG A 149 -22.88 14.54 -0.70
N ILE A 150 -21.66 14.31 -0.21
CA ILE A 150 -21.25 12.95 0.23
C ILE A 150 -22.09 12.49 1.41
N TRP A 151 -22.53 13.42 2.26
CA TRP A 151 -23.41 13.13 3.40
C TRP A 151 -24.83 12.75 2.96
N ALA A 152 -25.36 13.42 1.92
CA ALA A 152 -26.69 13.16 1.40
C ALA A 152 -26.75 11.90 0.52
N ASP A 153 -25.75 11.72 -0.35
CA ASP A 153 -25.73 10.68 -1.38
C ASP A 153 -24.97 9.41 -0.94
N GLY A 154 -24.22 9.48 0.19
CA GLY A 154 -23.38 8.40 0.68
C GLY A 154 -22.10 8.16 -0.13
N VAL A 155 -21.91 8.87 -1.25
CA VAL A 155 -20.76 8.74 -2.15
C VAL A 155 -20.51 10.05 -2.90
N ILE A 156 -19.22 10.36 -3.13
CA ILE A 156 -18.83 11.46 -4.02
C ILE A 156 -17.95 10.94 -5.15
N ALA A 157 -18.11 11.51 -6.35
CA ALA A 157 -17.26 11.26 -7.50
C ALA A 157 -16.38 12.47 -7.77
N LEU A 158 -15.06 12.25 -7.79
CA LEU A 158 -14.04 13.27 -8.05
C LEU A 158 -13.32 12.99 -9.38
N PRO A 159 -12.77 14.03 -10.04
CA PRO A 159 -11.94 13.84 -11.22
C PRO A 159 -10.79 12.86 -10.95
N ASN A 160 -10.47 12.05 -11.95
CA ASN A 160 -9.34 11.14 -11.91
C ASN A 160 -8.23 11.69 -12.82
N PRO A 161 -7.03 12.03 -12.31
CA PRO A 161 -5.95 12.57 -13.12
C PRO A 161 -5.42 11.56 -14.17
N TYR A 162 -5.72 10.26 -14.00
CA TYR A 162 -5.19 9.19 -14.85
C TYR A 162 -6.21 8.60 -15.84
N SER A 163 -7.48 8.97 -15.73
CA SER A 163 -8.52 8.45 -16.64
C SER A 163 -9.72 9.39 -16.75
N ASN A 164 -10.51 9.23 -17.82
CA ASN A 164 -11.76 9.96 -17.99
C ASN A 164 -12.91 9.48 -17.07
N LYS A 165 -12.68 8.42 -16.28
CA LYS A 165 -13.67 7.93 -15.33
C LYS A 165 -13.37 8.51 -13.94
N PRO A 166 -14.37 9.14 -13.28
CA PRO A 166 -14.15 9.71 -11.94
C PRO A 166 -13.85 8.60 -10.93
N VAL A 167 -13.07 8.94 -9.91
CA VAL A 167 -12.90 8.09 -8.72
C VAL A 167 -14.06 8.36 -7.78
N LYS A 168 -14.65 7.30 -7.26
CA LYS A 168 -15.75 7.38 -6.30
C LYS A 168 -15.25 7.08 -4.89
N TYR A 169 -15.62 7.94 -3.95
CA TYR A 169 -15.27 7.80 -2.53
C TYR A 169 -16.57 7.68 -1.72
N PRO A 170 -16.85 6.52 -1.11
CA PRO A 170 -18.02 6.36 -0.25
C PRO A 170 -17.78 7.02 1.11
N TRP A 171 -18.86 7.50 1.75
CA TRP A 171 -18.79 8.14 3.06
C TRP A 171 -18.19 7.25 4.15
N HIS A 172 -18.52 5.95 4.12
CA HIS A 172 -17.98 5.00 5.10
C HIS A 172 -16.46 4.80 4.99
N LEU A 173 -15.84 5.04 3.82
CA LEU A 173 -14.37 5.04 3.70
C LEU A 173 -13.74 6.18 4.53
N ILE A 174 -14.38 7.35 4.54
CA ILE A 174 -13.90 8.50 5.32
C ILE A 174 -14.10 8.24 6.81
N THR A 175 -15.28 7.78 7.22
CA THR A 175 -15.56 7.50 8.64
C THR A 175 -14.70 6.38 9.20
N ASP A 176 -14.53 5.28 8.48
CA ASP A 176 -13.63 4.20 8.87
C ASP A 176 -12.16 4.65 8.89
N GLY A 177 -11.76 5.51 7.95
CA GLY A 177 -10.42 6.10 7.93
C GLY A 177 -10.11 6.88 9.21
N ARG A 178 -11.09 7.58 9.79
CA ARG A 178 -10.94 8.31 11.07
C ARG A 178 -10.62 7.38 12.24
N ASP A 179 -11.16 6.17 12.24
CA ASP A 179 -10.86 5.16 13.26
C ASP A 179 -9.48 4.52 13.05
N ASN A 180 -8.86 4.74 11.89
CA ASN A 180 -7.59 4.16 11.48
C ASN A 180 -6.44 5.18 11.34
N LEU A 181 -6.58 6.42 11.82
CA LEU A 181 -5.56 7.45 11.71
C LEU A 181 -4.22 7.02 12.35
N ARG A 182 -3.10 7.32 11.67
CA ARG A 182 -1.75 6.91 12.07
C ARG A 182 -0.81 8.08 12.37
N LEU A 183 -1.06 9.25 11.79
CA LEU A 183 -0.19 10.42 11.95
C LEU A 183 -0.63 11.34 13.12
N ARG A 184 -1.35 10.81 14.10
CA ARG A 184 -1.84 11.57 15.28
C ARG A 184 -1.04 11.30 16.55
N GLY A 185 -0.02 10.43 16.47
CA GLY A 185 0.80 10.05 17.63
C GLY A 185 1.96 9.16 17.22
N GLY A 186 2.69 8.62 18.20
CA GLY A 186 3.76 7.67 17.96
C GLY A 186 3.23 6.31 17.49
N LEU A 187 3.96 5.67 16.56
CA LEU A 187 3.71 4.31 16.07
C LEU A 187 4.77 3.37 16.64
N ASP A 188 4.34 2.33 17.33
CA ASP A 188 5.24 1.29 17.90
C ASP A 188 5.70 0.33 16.79
N ILE A 189 6.39 0.88 15.80
CA ILE A 189 7.02 0.17 14.68
C ILE A 189 8.52 0.33 14.84
N THR A 190 9.23 -0.77 15.12
CA THR A 190 10.66 -0.78 15.46
C THR A 190 11.54 -1.41 14.40
N CYS A 191 10.97 -2.09 13.41
CA CYS A 191 11.72 -2.67 12.29
C CYS A 191 12.32 -1.58 11.38
N PRO A 192 13.31 -1.91 10.54
CA PRO A 192 13.86 -0.98 9.55
C PRO A 192 12.79 -0.48 8.57
N VAL A 193 12.85 0.82 8.24
CA VAL A 193 11.88 1.46 7.31
C VAL A 193 12.63 2.25 6.24
N HIS A 194 12.18 2.17 4.99
CA HIS A 194 12.64 3.02 3.90
C HIS A 194 11.45 3.67 3.21
N LEU A 195 11.40 4.99 3.19
CA LEU A 195 10.34 5.77 2.54
C LEU A 195 10.88 6.41 1.25
N LEU A 196 10.23 6.13 0.13
CA LEU A 196 10.52 6.68 -1.20
C LEU A 196 9.39 7.64 -1.57
N HIS A 197 9.70 8.91 -1.89
CA HIS A 197 8.65 9.87 -2.24
C HIS A 197 9.11 10.83 -3.35
N GLY A 198 8.23 11.08 -4.31
CA GLY A 198 8.43 12.07 -5.35
C GLY A 198 8.14 13.48 -4.85
N MET A 199 9.04 14.44 -5.12
CA MET A 199 8.80 15.83 -4.70
C MET A 199 7.83 16.60 -5.63
N GLN A 200 7.45 16.01 -6.77
CA GLN A 200 6.40 16.49 -7.68
C GLN A 200 5.10 15.67 -7.56
N ASP A 201 4.90 15.03 -6.41
CA ASP A 201 3.66 14.33 -6.10
C ASP A 201 2.57 15.36 -5.78
N GLU A 202 1.56 15.45 -6.67
CA GLU A 202 0.42 16.38 -6.55
C GLU A 202 -0.75 15.74 -5.77
N GLU A 203 -0.70 14.43 -5.48
CA GLU A 203 -1.77 13.71 -4.77
C GLU A 203 -1.45 13.55 -3.29
N VAL A 204 -0.21 13.23 -2.98
CA VAL A 204 0.27 13.05 -1.60
C VAL A 204 1.50 13.94 -1.40
N PRO A 205 1.42 14.98 -0.58
CA PRO A 205 2.56 15.85 -0.30
C PRO A 205 3.75 15.03 0.23
N TRP A 206 4.96 15.24 -0.31
CA TRP A 206 6.15 14.51 0.11
C TRP A 206 6.46 14.67 1.61
N GLN A 207 5.95 15.74 2.24
CA GLN A 207 6.01 15.97 3.69
C GLN A 207 5.35 14.84 4.48
N THR A 208 4.38 14.12 3.89
CA THR A 208 3.76 12.94 4.51
C THR A 208 4.80 11.88 4.85
N ALA A 209 5.81 11.65 3.99
CA ALA A 209 6.90 10.73 4.30
C ALA A 209 7.73 11.18 5.51
N THR A 210 7.95 12.49 5.65
CA THR A 210 8.61 13.06 6.84
C THR A 210 7.76 12.84 8.10
N SER A 211 6.45 13.08 8.01
CA SER A 211 5.53 12.88 9.13
C SER A 211 5.49 11.41 9.56
N ILE A 212 5.46 10.47 8.61
CA ILE A 212 5.57 9.03 8.91
C ILE A 212 6.86 8.77 9.68
N SER A 213 8.00 9.21 9.15
CA SER A 213 9.32 9.02 9.78
C SER A 213 9.36 9.54 11.23
N GLN A 214 8.73 10.67 11.50
CA GLN A 214 8.66 11.26 12.83
C GLN A 214 7.75 10.49 13.81
N CYS A 215 6.74 9.79 13.31
CA CYS A 215 5.83 9.00 14.14
C CYS A 215 6.40 7.62 14.52
N LEU A 216 7.37 7.08 13.76
CA LEU A 216 7.91 5.75 13.97
C LEU A 216 8.78 5.68 15.24
N ALA A 217 8.65 4.60 16.01
CA ALA A 217 9.58 4.28 17.12
C ALA A 217 10.92 3.77 16.60
N SER A 218 11.01 3.26 15.38
CA SER A 218 12.26 2.83 14.75
C SER A 218 13.26 3.97 14.63
N THR A 219 14.52 3.70 14.94
CA THR A 219 15.66 4.59 14.68
C THR A 219 16.39 4.25 13.37
N ASP A 220 16.04 3.14 12.72
CA ASP A 220 16.58 2.72 11.42
C ASP A 220 15.60 3.09 10.30
N VAL A 221 15.57 4.39 9.96
CA VAL A 221 14.63 4.96 8.98
C VAL A 221 15.39 5.73 7.91
N ASP A 222 15.28 5.25 6.66
CA ASP A 222 15.75 5.98 5.48
C ASP A 222 14.62 6.75 4.82
N LEU A 223 14.88 7.97 4.37
CA LEU A 223 13.97 8.78 3.59
C LEU A 223 14.65 9.22 2.28
N SER A 224 14.09 8.84 1.13
CA SER A 224 14.56 9.24 -0.18
C SER A 224 13.54 10.12 -0.87
N LEU A 225 13.86 11.40 -1.03
CA LEU A 225 13.05 12.38 -1.75
C LEU A 225 13.61 12.58 -3.16
N ILE A 226 12.78 12.33 -4.18
CA ILE A 226 13.18 12.35 -5.58
C ILE A 226 12.59 13.57 -6.26
N LYS A 227 13.42 14.59 -6.54
CA LYS A 227 13.00 15.91 -6.99
C LYS A 227 12.12 15.91 -8.24
N GLY A 228 12.37 15.03 -9.20
CA GLY A 228 11.65 14.95 -10.48
C GLY A 228 10.52 13.93 -10.52
N ALA A 229 10.27 13.17 -9.45
CA ALA A 229 9.27 12.12 -9.44
C ALA A 229 7.90 12.62 -8.94
N GLY A 230 6.82 12.11 -9.56
CA GLY A 230 5.44 12.30 -9.12
C GLY A 230 4.89 11.09 -8.37
N HIS A 231 3.57 11.06 -8.14
CA HIS A 231 2.87 10.06 -7.32
C HIS A 231 3.07 8.62 -7.82
N ARG A 232 3.00 8.39 -9.12
CA ARG A 232 3.05 7.02 -9.67
C ARG A 232 4.37 6.31 -9.39
N PHE A 233 5.48 7.04 -9.34
CA PHE A 233 6.80 6.50 -9.04
C PHE A 233 7.11 5.22 -9.85
N SER A 234 6.91 5.25 -11.16
CA SER A 234 6.93 4.08 -12.05
C SER A 234 7.88 4.21 -13.26
N GLU A 235 8.64 5.31 -13.32
CA GLU A 235 9.65 5.47 -14.38
C GLU A 235 10.85 4.55 -14.12
N PRO A 236 11.62 4.18 -15.17
CA PRO A 236 12.71 3.20 -15.03
C PRO A 236 13.75 3.54 -13.96
N ASP A 237 14.12 4.81 -13.81
CA ASP A 237 15.04 5.29 -12.76
C ASP A 237 14.43 5.19 -11.35
N GLN A 238 13.13 5.41 -11.22
CA GLN A 238 12.39 5.28 -9.97
C GLN A 238 12.25 3.80 -9.57
N LEU A 239 11.99 2.91 -10.53
CA LEU A 239 11.98 1.47 -10.30
C LEU A 239 13.36 0.94 -9.90
N ALA A 240 14.44 1.47 -10.48
CA ALA A 240 15.80 1.15 -10.06
C ALA A 240 16.08 1.58 -8.60
N LEU A 241 15.53 2.73 -8.15
CA LEU A 241 15.60 3.16 -6.75
C LEU A 241 14.84 2.21 -5.83
N LEU A 242 13.68 1.71 -6.24
CA LEU A 242 12.92 0.71 -5.51
C LEU A 242 13.71 -0.59 -5.35
N ARG A 243 14.33 -1.10 -6.42
CA ARG A 243 15.22 -2.29 -6.34
C ARG A 243 16.37 -2.05 -5.36
N GLY A 244 17.03 -0.90 -5.43
CA GLY A 244 18.09 -0.55 -4.49
C GLY A 244 17.61 -0.43 -3.03
N ALA A 245 16.36 -0.02 -2.80
CA ALA A 245 15.75 -0.02 -1.47
C ALA A 245 15.50 -1.45 -0.96
N LEU A 246 15.03 -2.36 -1.83
CA LEU A 246 14.86 -3.78 -1.52
C LEU A 246 16.20 -4.44 -1.16
N ASP A 247 17.26 -4.20 -1.95
CA ASP A 247 18.61 -4.73 -1.67
C ASP A 247 19.12 -4.27 -0.31
N ARG A 248 18.98 -2.97 0.00
CA ARG A 248 19.38 -2.43 1.31
C ARG A 248 18.55 -3.01 2.45
N MET A 249 17.24 -3.17 2.25
CA MET A 249 16.35 -3.72 3.27
C MET A 249 16.73 -5.16 3.60
N VAL A 250 16.96 -5.98 2.59
CA VAL A 250 17.41 -7.37 2.78
C VAL A 250 18.75 -7.44 3.52
N ALA A 251 19.69 -6.57 3.21
CA ALA A 251 20.99 -6.53 3.93
C ALA A 251 20.85 -6.21 5.42
N ARG A 252 19.74 -5.58 5.84
CA ARG A 252 19.44 -5.25 7.25
C ARG A 252 18.65 -6.33 7.96
N THR A 253 17.89 -7.15 7.21
CA THR A 253 16.90 -8.09 7.77
C THR A 253 17.25 -9.57 7.52
N GLY A 254 18.33 -9.84 6.80
CA GLY A 254 18.80 -11.17 6.38
C GLY A 254 19.86 -11.78 7.28
#